data_858d3888c0afd1bd054790e8e3af65c8
#
_entry.id   858d3888c0afd1bd054790e8e3af65c8
#
_cell.length_a   1.000
_cell.length_b   1.000
_cell.length_c   1.000
_cell.angle_alpha   90.00
_cell.angle_beta   90.00
_cell.angle_gamma   90.00
#
_symmetry.space_group_name_H-M   'P 1'
#
loop_
_entity.id
_entity.type
_entity.pdbx_description
1 polymer ?
#
loop_
_entity_poly.entity_id
_entity_poly.type
_entity_poly.pdbx_seq_one_letter_code
_entity_poly.pdbx_strand_id
1 'polypeptide(L)'
;PKTFTLYLYNGPKEVLKVSSNNIETIENGDDGIMFTELNNYQPFKLVDINKKVDYVDKYLTGNLNVDTDSTILDITTQQKISEIWFYSLFFESIMKTKPIFAAIGTKGSGKTTFLRRVGQILFGEKFDVTSVSSDCKDIETIITNNYYVVIDNLDNPPKPLNDALARIATGSV
;
A
#
# COMPACT_ATOMS: atom_id res chain seq x y z
N PRO A 1 -16.18 -19.80 11.03
CA PRO A 1 -15.24 -18.76 10.67
C PRO A 1 -15.86 -17.96 9.51
N LYS A 2 -15.82 -16.63 9.60
CA LYS A 2 -16.22 -15.78 8.47
C LYS A 2 -15.13 -15.92 7.41
N THR A 3 -15.47 -16.43 6.24
CA THR A 3 -14.59 -16.42 5.08
C THR A 3 -14.70 -15.05 4.41
N PHE A 4 -13.56 -14.41 4.16
CA PHE A 4 -13.51 -13.18 3.39
C PHE A 4 -13.08 -13.52 1.97
N THR A 5 -13.62 -12.80 1.01
CA THR A 5 -13.19 -12.81 -0.38
C THR A 5 -12.60 -11.44 -0.69
N LEU A 6 -11.38 -11.43 -1.24
CA LEU A 6 -10.72 -10.21 -1.68
C LEU A 6 -10.91 -10.06 -3.19
N TYR A 7 -11.31 -8.88 -3.63
CA TYR A 7 -11.45 -8.53 -5.03
C TYR A 7 -10.40 -7.49 -5.39
N LEU A 8 -9.60 -7.77 -6.40
CA LEU A 8 -8.55 -6.88 -6.87
C LEU A 8 -8.82 -6.48 -8.32
N TYR A 9 -8.77 -5.19 -8.58
CA TYR A 9 -8.87 -4.68 -9.94
C TYR A 9 -7.75 -5.24 -10.82
N ASN A 10 -8.09 -5.81 -11.97
CA ASN A 10 -7.12 -6.35 -12.92
C ASN A 10 -7.31 -5.83 -14.35
N GLY A 11 -7.85 -4.63 -14.47
CA GLY A 11 -8.15 -3.99 -15.73
C GLY A 11 -9.65 -3.70 -15.90
N PRO A 12 -10.05 -3.00 -16.97
CA PRO A 12 -11.43 -2.53 -17.11
C PRO A 12 -12.46 -3.64 -17.21
N LYS A 13 -12.06 -4.83 -17.63
CA LYS A 13 -12.94 -5.99 -17.81
C LYS A 13 -12.72 -7.11 -16.81
N GLU A 14 -11.60 -7.09 -16.08
CA GLU A 14 -11.19 -8.23 -15.25
C GLU A 14 -11.00 -7.84 -13.80
N VAL A 15 -11.42 -8.73 -12.92
CA VAL A 15 -11.22 -8.68 -11.47
C VAL A 15 -10.62 -9.98 -11.00
N LEU A 16 -9.59 -9.92 -10.18
CA LEU A 16 -9.06 -11.10 -9.49
C LEU A 16 -9.87 -11.30 -8.20
N LYS A 17 -10.52 -12.46 -8.12
CA LYS A 17 -11.24 -12.90 -6.93
C LYS A 17 -10.39 -13.90 -6.17
N VAL A 18 -9.97 -13.49 -4.97
CA VAL A 18 -9.09 -14.28 -4.09
C VAL A 18 -9.90 -14.78 -2.90
N SER A 19 -10.01 -16.07 -2.78
CA SER A 19 -10.63 -16.77 -1.66
C SER A 19 -9.59 -17.61 -0.90
N SER A 20 -9.99 -18.22 0.19
CA SER A 20 -9.06 -19.03 1.03
C SER A 20 -8.32 -20.13 0.27
N ASN A 21 -8.90 -20.66 -0.80
CA ASN A 21 -8.37 -21.83 -1.52
C ASN A 21 -8.25 -21.63 -3.04
N ASN A 22 -8.65 -20.49 -3.57
CA ASN A 22 -8.70 -20.27 -5.01
C ASN A 22 -8.43 -18.81 -5.37
N ILE A 23 -7.77 -18.63 -6.51
CA ILE A 23 -7.64 -17.34 -7.20
C ILE A 23 -8.21 -17.55 -8.60
N GLU A 24 -9.22 -16.77 -8.94
CA GLU A 24 -9.87 -16.84 -10.25
C GLU A 24 -10.04 -15.43 -10.84
N THR A 25 -10.10 -15.35 -12.15
CA THR A 25 -10.43 -14.13 -12.87
C THR A 25 -11.93 -14.16 -13.18
N ILE A 26 -12.62 -13.08 -12.82
CA ILE A 26 -14.06 -12.86 -13.12
C ILE A 26 -14.22 -11.57 -13.94
N GLU A 27 -15.39 -11.35 -14.53
CA GLU A 27 -15.68 -10.09 -15.20
C GLU A 27 -15.94 -8.97 -14.20
N ASN A 28 -15.55 -7.74 -14.55
CA ASN A 28 -15.84 -6.56 -13.75
C ASN A 28 -17.37 -6.29 -13.77
N GLY A 29 -18.01 -6.43 -12.64
CA GLY A 29 -19.48 -6.38 -12.48
C GLY A 29 -20.07 -7.67 -11.93
N ASP A 30 -19.33 -8.78 -12.02
CA ASP A 30 -19.72 -10.03 -11.39
C ASP A 30 -19.71 -9.93 -9.87
N ASP A 31 -20.45 -10.83 -9.21
CA ASP A 31 -20.64 -10.86 -7.76
C ASP A 31 -21.14 -9.52 -7.16
N GLY A 32 -21.62 -8.59 -7.98
CA GLY A 32 -22.03 -7.24 -7.57
C GLY A 32 -20.85 -6.29 -7.28
N ILE A 33 -19.65 -6.66 -7.67
CA ILE A 33 -18.43 -5.86 -7.49
C ILE A 33 -18.08 -5.16 -8.79
N MET A 34 -18.01 -3.83 -8.77
CA MET A 34 -17.65 -3.02 -9.94
C MET A 34 -16.53 -2.04 -9.57
N PHE A 35 -15.46 -2.09 -10.33
CA PHE A 35 -14.37 -1.13 -10.26
C PHE A 35 -14.44 -0.15 -11.42
N THR A 36 -14.13 1.11 -11.14
CA THR A 36 -13.94 2.13 -12.19
C THR A 36 -12.57 1.95 -12.83
N GLU A 37 -12.46 2.31 -14.09
CA GLU A 37 -11.21 2.21 -14.84
C GLU A 37 -10.12 3.10 -14.23
N LEU A 38 -8.93 2.53 -14.04
CA LEU A 38 -7.74 3.23 -13.59
C LEU A 38 -6.79 3.46 -14.77
N ASN A 39 -6.48 4.72 -15.06
CA ASN A 39 -5.69 5.11 -16.24
C ASN A 39 -4.21 4.70 -16.20
N ASN A 40 -3.66 4.50 -15.01
CA ASN A 40 -2.22 4.22 -14.80
C ASN A 40 -1.99 2.88 -14.10
N TYR A 41 -2.76 1.88 -14.48
CA TYR A 41 -2.69 0.55 -13.89
C TYR A 41 -2.10 -0.47 -14.86
N GLN A 42 -1.33 -1.39 -14.34
CA GLN A 42 -0.81 -2.53 -15.07
C GLN A 42 -1.40 -3.83 -14.50
N PRO A 43 -2.07 -4.66 -15.33
CA PRO A 43 -2.69 -5.89 -14.85
C PRO A 43 -1.71 -6.85 -14.18
N PHE A 44 -2.14 -7.50 -13.12
CA PHE A 44 -1.40 -8.58 -12.50
C PHE A 44 -1.35 -9.80 -13.42
N LYS A 45 -0.23 -10.49 -13.43
CA LYS A 45 -0.09 -11.79 -14.08
C LYS A 45 -0.15 -12.87 -13.02
N LEU A 46 -1.15 -13.74 -13.12
CA LEU A 46 -1.21 -14.91 -12.26
C LEU A 46 -0.02 -15.82 -12.54
N VAL A 47 0.66 -16.21 -11.48
CA VAL A 47 1.75 -17.19 -11.51
C VAL A 47 1.32 -18.46 -10.80
N ASP A 48 2.06 -19.54 -11.00
CA ASP A 48 1.79 -20.81 -10.33
C ASP A 48 1.87 -20.66 -8.81
N ILE A 49 0.71 -20.73 -8.15
CA ILE A 49 0.56 -20.62 -6.69
C ILE A 49 1.19 -21.78 -5.90
N ASN A 50 1.57 -22.86 -6.57
CA ASN A 50 2.24 -23.99 -5.94
C ASN A 50 3.71 -23.70 -5.60
N LYS A 51 4.27 -22.63 -6.14
CA LYS A 51 5.60 -22.13 -5.74
C LYS A 51 5.49 -21.41 -4.41
N LYS A 52 5.85 -22.09 -3.33
CA LYS A 52 5.92 -21.52 -1.98
C LYS A 52 7.13 -20.57 -1.84
N VAL A 53 7.08 -19.43 -2.48
CA VAL A 53 8.07 -18.36 -2.34
C VAL A 53 7.37 -17.16 -1.75
N ASP A 54 7.84 -16.70 -0.60
CA ASP A 54 7.42 -15.42 -0.05
C ASP A 54 8.12 -14.30 -0.83
N TYR A 55 7.42 -13.81 -1.87
CA TYR A 55 7.95 -12.73 -2.71
C TYR A 55 7.97 -11.39 -1.98
N VAL A 56 7.08 -11.17 -1.02
CA VAL A 56 7.04 -9.92 -0.24
C VAL A 56 8.25 -9.85 0.66
N ASP A 57 8.55 -10.90 1.41
CA ASP A 57 9.76 -10.96 2.20
C ASP A 57 11.00 -10.83 1.31
N LYS A 58 11.10 -11.64 0.25
CA LYS A 58 12.29 -11.69 -0.61
C LYS A 58 12.62 -10.37 -1.30
N TYR A 59 11.63 -9.64 -1.79
CA TYR A 59 11.86 -8.48 -2.67
C TYR A 59 11.48 -7.13 -2.05
N LEU A 60 10.75 -7.12 -0.95
CA LEU A 60 10.28 -5.91 -0.31
C LEU A 60 10.83 -5.78 1.12
N THR A 61 10.38 -6.63 2.03
CA THR A 61 10.58 -6.44 3.48
C THR A 61 11.84 -7.07 4.04
N GLY A 62 12.26 -8.24 3.57
CA GLY A 62 13.45 -8.95 4.07
C GLY A 62 14.77 -8.23 3.81
N ASN A 63 14.81 -7.35 2.80
CA ASN A 63 15.98 -6.51 2.50
C ASN A 63 15.79 -5.04 2.96
N LEU A 64 14.77 -4.76 3.75
CA LEU A 64 14.53 -3.42 4.26
C LEU A 64 15.63 -3.08 5.28
N ASN A 65 16.34 -1.97 5.02
CA ASN A 65 17.32 -1.44 5.95
C ASN A 65 16.59 -0.76 7.11
N VAL A 66 16.53 -1.46 8.24
CA VAL A 66 15.85 -1.01 9.47
C VAL A 66 16.88 -0.58 10.52
N ASP A 67 16.41 0.01 11.61
CA ASP A 67 17.26 0.46 12.71
C ASP A 67 17.88 -0.74 13.44
N THR A 68 19.20 -0.94 13.23
CA THR A 68 19.97 -2.01 13.87
C THR A 68 20.29 -1.73 15.33
N ASP A 69 20.22 -0.47 15.75
CA ASP A 69 20.58 -0.02 17.10
C ASP A 69 19.34 0.17 17.99
N SER A 70 18.18 -0.18 17.47
CA SER A 70 16.93 -0.10 18.23
C SER A 70 16.96 -0.99 19.46
N THR A 71 16.69 -0.40 20.62
CA THR A 71 16.56 -1.12 21.91
C THR A 71 15.13 -1.62 22.17
N ILE A 72 14.17 -1.23 21.31
CA ILE A 72 12.75 -1.53 21.50
C ILE A 72 12.33 -2.71 20.62
N LEU A 73 12.75 -2.74 19.36
CA LEU A 73 12.34 -3.74 18.37
C LEU A 73 13.58 -4.31 17.67
N ASP A 74 13.69 -5.61 17.64
CA ASP A 74 14.72 -6.28 16.83
C ASP A 74 14.45 -6.12 15.31
N ILE A 75 15.46 -6.40 14.50
CA ILE A 75 15.42 -6.26 13.05
C ILE A 75 14.25 -7.04 12.43
N THR A 76 14.09 -8.29 12.87
CA THR A 76 13.05 -9.19 12.33
C THR A 76 11.64 -8.65 12.63
N THR A 77 11.43 -8.13 13.83
CA THR A 77 10.16 -7.52 14.23
C THR A 77 9.87 -6.26 13.42
N GLN A 78 10.86 -5.40 13.18
CA GLN A 78 10.71 -4.20 12.36
C GLN A 78 10.34 -4.55 10.91
N GLN A 79 11.01 -5.55 10.32
CA GLN A 79 10.69 -6.06 8.99
C GLN A 79 9.28 -6.65 8.93
N LYS A 80 8.89 -7.42 9.96
CA LYS A 80 7.55 -8.02 10.03
C LYS A 80 6.43 -7.00 10.18
N ILE A 81 6.64 -5.91 10.92
CA ILE A 81 5.69 -4.79 11.01
C ILE A 81 5.51 -4.16 9.63
N SER A 82 6.59 -3.98 8.87
CA SER A 82 6.53 -3.43 7.51
C SER A 82 5.78 -4.35 6.55
N GLU A 83 5.93 -5.66 6.70
CA GLU A 83 5.18 -6.66 5.94
C GLU A 83 3.68 -6.63 6.28
N ILE A 84 3.33 -6.59 7.58
CA ILE A 84 1.94 -6.50 8.03
C ILE A 84 1.30 -5.21 7.52
N TRP A 85 2.02 -4.08 7.56
CA TRP A 85 1.54 -2.83 6.98
C TRP A 85 1.28 -2.97 5.48
N PHE A 86 2.20 -3.59 4.72
CA PHE A 86 2.01 -3.82 3.29
C PHE A 86 0.73 -4.63 3.02
N TYR A 87 0.54 -5.75 3.73
CA TYR A 87 -0.68 -6.55 3.56
C TYR A 87 -1.95 -5.79 3.98
N SER A 88 -1.88 -4.89 4.96
CA SER A 88 -3.04 -4.10 5.39
C SER A 88 -3.62 -3.24 4.28
N LEU A 89 -2.83 -2.86 3.26
CA LEU A 89 -3.30 -2.12 2.11
C LEU A 89 -4.41 -2.84 1.33
N PHE A 90 -4.43 -4.17 1.36
CA PHE A 90 -5.47 -4.97 0.67
C PHE A 90 -6.75 -5.12 1.49
N PHE A 91 -6.76 -4.71 2.74
CA PHE A 91 -7.87 -4.89 3.67
C PHE A 91 -8.47 -3.57 4.17
N GLU A 92 -8.25 -2.50 3.44
CA GLU A 92 -8.68 -1.14 3.80
C GLU A 92 -10.19 -1.06 4.10
N SER A 93 -11.02 -1.77 3.34
CA SER A 93 -12.48 -1.75 3.48
C SER A 93 -13.01 -2.33 4.82
N ILE A 94 -12.21 -3.13 5.52
CA ILE A 94 -12.58 -3.71 6.81
C ILE A 94 -11.89 -3.05 8.00
N MET A 95 -10.96 -2.14 7.74
CA MET A 95 -10.20 -1.43 8.77
C MET A 95 -10.89 -0.11 9.14
N LYS A 96 -11.23 0.05 10.43
CA LYS A 96 -11.79 1.32 10.93
C LYS A 96 -10.77 2.46 10.92
N THR A 97 -9.50 2.12 11.10
CA THR A 97 -8.39 3.07 11.08
C THR A 97 -7.37 2.61 10.05
N LYS A 98 -6.82 3.57 9.29
CA LYS A 98 -5.84 3.30 8.23
C LYS A 98 -4.44 3.53 8.77
N PRO A 99 -3.57 2.49 8.81
CA PRO A 99 -2.22 2.66 9.31
C PRO A 99 -1.38 3.49 8.33
N ILE A 100 -0.81 4.57 8.81
CA ILE A 100 0.13 5.41 8.07
C ILE A 100 1.54 4.88 8.32
N PHE A 101 2.28 4.59 7.25
CA PHE A 101 3.68 4.18 7.35
C PHE A 101 4.59 5.41 7.31
N ALA A 102 5.37 5.60 8.35
CA ALA A 102 6.37 6.66 8.42
C ALA A 102 7.79 6.09 8.31
N ALA A 103 8.47 6.37 7.21
CA ALA A 103 9.86 5.98 7.00
C ALA A 103 10.79 7.11 7.47
N ILE A 104 11.52 6.89 8.55
CA ILE A 104 12.48 7.84 9.12
C ILE A 104 13.91 7.34 8.89
N GLY A 105 14.83 8.23 8.57
CA GLY A 105 16.24 7.88 8.35
C GLY A 105 16.99 8.94 7.55
N THR A 106 18.29 8.80 7.47
CA THR A 106 19.19 9.72 6.76
C THR A 106 18.90 9.79 5.26
N LYS A 107 19.36 10.85 4.61
CA LYS A 107 19.29 10.97 3.14
C LYS A 107 20.06 9.80 2.49
N GLY A 108 19.45 9.20 1.48
CA GLY A 108 20.04 8.06 0.77
C GLY A 108 19.80 6.69 1.43
N SER A 109 19.08 6.60 2.57
CA SER A 109 18.79 5.32 3.24
C SER A 109 17.76 4.42 2.54
N GLY A 110 17.23 4.84 1.38
CA GLY A 110 16.31 4.01 0.58
C GLY A 110 14.82 4.17 0.88
N LYS A 111 14.41 5.11 1.73
CA LYS A 111 13.00 5.36 2.10
C LYS A 111 12.09 5.49 0.90
N THR A 112 12.39 6.44 0.03
CA THR A 112 11.60 6.71 -1.20
C THR A 112 11.62 5.51 -2.14
N THR A 113 12.75 4.79 -2.22
CA THR A 113 12.88 3.58 -3.03
C THR A 113 11.96 2.47 -2.54
N PHE A 114 11.88 2.26 -1.22
CA PHE A 114 10.96 1.30 -0.62
C PHE A 114 9.51 1.64 -0.93
N LEU A 115 9.09 2.87 -0.67
CA LEU A 115 7.71 3.32 -0.91
C LEU A 115 7.34 3.29 -2.40
N ARG A 116 8.28 3.63 -3.29
CA ARG A 116 8.10 3.49 -4.75
C ARG A 116 7.89 2.03 -5.14
N ARG A 117 8.66 1.09 -4.60
CA ARG A 117 8.49 -0.35 -4.87
C ARG A 117 7.12 -0.86 -4.43
N VAL A 118 6.63 -0.41 -3.27
CA VAL A 118 5.26 -0.73 -2.83
C VAL A 118 4.24 -0.26 -3.87
N GLY A 119 4.33 0.98 -4.32
CA GLY A 119 3.46 1.51 -5.37
C GLY A 119 3.57 0.75 -6.69
N GLN A 120 4.78 0.34 -7.08
CA GLN A 120 5.00 -0.46 -8.29
C GLN A 120 4.40 -1.87 -8.18
N ILE A 121 4.39 -2.47 -7.00
CA ILE A 121 3.69 -3.75 -6.76
C ILE A 121 2.18 -3.58 -6.91
N LEU A 122 1.61 -2.47 -6.43
CA LEU A 122 0.17 -2.22 -6.45
C LEU A 122 -0.33 -1.76 -7.83
N PHE A 123 0.41 -0.92 -8.55
CA PHE A 123 -0.05 -0.22 -9.75
C PHE A 123 0.79 -0.48 -11.01
N GLY A 124 1.90 -1.19 -10.87
CA GLY A 124 2.78 -1.53 -11.96
C GLY A 124 4.00 -0.62 -12.08
N GLU A 125 4.87 -0.99 -13.03
CA GLU A 125 6.22 -0.43 -13.21
C GLU A 125 6.26 1.10 -13.38
N LYS A 126 5.21 1.67 -13.95
CA LYS A 126 5.13 3.13 -14.23
C LYS A 126 4.79 3.98 -13.00
N PHE A 127 4.48 3.35 -11.86
CA PHE A 127 4.20 4.12 -10.64
C PHE A 127 5.44 4.88 -10.19
N ASP A 128 5.26 6.16 -9.90
CA ASP A 128 6.28 6.99 -9.29
C ASP A 128 5.70 7.79 -8.11
N VAL A 129 6.60 8.19 -7.23
CA VAL A 129 6.27 8.99 -6.05
C VAL A 129 5.97 10.42 -6.49
N THR A 130 4.80 10.90 -6.14
CA THR A 130 4.43 12.29 -6.40
C THR A 130 4.96 13.17 -5.27
N SER A 131 5.74 14.18 -5.62
CA SER A 131 6.06 15.24 -4.66
C SER A 131 4.80 16.06 -4.40
N VAL A 132 4.31 16.01 -3.17
CA VAL A 132 3.15 16.80 -2.77
C VAL A 132 3.62 18.20 -2.38
N SER A 133 2.94 19.24 -2.87
CA SER A 133 3.18 20.60 -2.43
C SER A 133 2.86 20.75 -0.93
N SER A 134 3.47 21.74 -0.28
CA SER A 134 3.23 21.99 1.15
C SER A 134 1.83 22.56 1.46
N ASP A 135 0.95 22.72 0.46
CA ASP A 135 -0.42 23.17 0.67
C ASP A 135 -1.30 21.99 1.16
N CYS A 136 -1.84 22.13 2.35
CA CYS A 136 -2.63 21.10 3.01
C CYS A 136 -3.93 20.76 2.29
N LYS A 137 -4.53 21.70 1.54
CA LYS A 137 -5.75 21.42 0.77
C LYS A 137 -5.47 20.53 -0.42
N ASP A 138 -4.33 20.71 -1.06
CA ASP A 138 -3.89 19.84 -2.15
C ASP A 138 -3.63 18.41 -1.62
N ILE A 139 -3.04 18.31 -0.43
CA ILE A 139 -2.76 17.01 0.21
C ILE A 139 -4.05 16.24 0.51
N GLU A 140 -5.06 16.89 1.12
CA GLU A 140 -6.35 16.26 1.40
C GLU A 140 -7.03 15.76 0.11
N THR A 141 -7.02 16.60 -0.94
CA THR A 141 -7.58 16.25 -2.25
C THR A 141 -6.85 15.05 -2.87
N ILE A 142 -5.52 15.04 -2.81
CA ILE A 142 -4.70 13.95 -3.36
C ILE A 142 -4.99 12.65 -2.61
N ILE A 143 -5.03 12.69 -1.28
CA ILE A 143 -5.26 11.49 -0.46
C ILE A 143 -6.67 10.93 -0.65
N THR A 144 -7.68 11.80 -0.78
CA THR A 144 -9.07 11.38 -1.00
C THR A 144 -9.27 10.69 -2.36
N ASN A 145 -8.51 11.13 -3.38
CA ASN A 145 -8.66 10.63 -4.74
C ASN A 145 -7.70 9.51 -5.12
N ASN A 146 -6.78 9.12 -4.24
CA ASN A 146 -5.79 8.08 -4.53
C ASN A 146 -5.73 7.04 -3.42
N TYR A 147 -5.75 5.79 -3.83
CA TYR A 147 -5.66 4.66 -2.92
C TYR A 147 -4.32 4.58 -2.16
N TYR A 148 -3.24 4.95 -2.80
CA TYR A 148 -1.91 4.94 -2.23
C TYR A 148 -1.18 6.25 -2.54
N VAL A 149 -0.80 6.96 -1.50
CA VAL A 149 -0.11 8.26 -1.60
C VAL A 149 1.20 8.21 -0.84
N VAL A 150 2.25 8.66 -1.47
CA VAL A 150 3.56 8.84 -0.84
C VAL A 150 3.86 10.31 -0.73
N ILE A 151 4.05 10.77 0.50
CA ILE A 151 4.48 12.15 0.79
C ILE A 151 5.97 12.08 1.12
N ASP A 152 6.81 12.63 0.27
CA ASP A 152 8.27 12.63 0.44
C ASP A 152 8.75 13.97 1.00
N ASN A 153 9.90 13.97 1.68
CA ASN A 153 10.57 15.15 2.22
C ASN A 153 9.76 15.96 3.27
N LEU A 154 9.17 15.25 4.24
CA LEU A 154 8.47 15.86 5.37
C LEU A 154 9.41 16.18 6.56
N ASP A 155 10.48 16.90 6.31
CA ASP A 155 11.43 17.27 7.38
C ASP A 155 10.81 18.19 8.44
N ASN A 156 9.87 19.04 8.03
CA ASN A 156 9.13 19.95 8.91
C ASN A 156 7.65 19.98 8.51
N PRO A 157 6.86 18.99 8.93
CA PRO A 157 5.45 18.94 8.56
C PRO A 157 4.71 20.15 9.13
N PRO A 158 3.94 20.87 8.32
CA PRO A 158 3.13 21.99 8.82
C PRO A 158 2.03 21.45 9.75
N LYS A 159 1.68 22.20 10.81
CA LYS A 159 0.64 21.78 11.78
C LYS A 159 -0.65 21.28 11.13
N PRO A 160 -1.21 21.95 10.10
CA PRO A 160 -2.43 21.44 9.43
C PRO A 160 -2.29 20.06 8.80
N LEU A 161 -1.08 19.63 8.42
CA LEU A 161 -0.86 18.29 7.88
C LEU A 161 -1.05 17.22 8.95
N ASN A 162 -0.60 17.45 10.19
CA ASN A 162 -0.79 16.49 11.27
C ASN A 162 -2.27 16.25 11.56
N ASP A 163 -3.07 17.31 11.56
CA ASP A 163 -4.52 17.23 11.74
C ASP A 163 -5.19 16.51 10.55
N ALA A 164 -4.75 16.78 9.31
CA ALA A 164 -5.23 16.09 8.13
C ALA A 164 -4.91 14.60 8.18
N LEU A 165 -3.66 14.22 8.51
CA LEU A 165 -3.27 12.83 8.65
C LEU A 165 -4.05 12.10 9.75
N ALA A 166 -4.31 12.77 10.88
CA ALA A 166 -5.13 12.20 11.94
C ALA A 166 -6.57 11.91 11.49
N ARG A 167 -7.21 12.85 10.76
CA ARG A 167 -8.55 12.65 10.18
C ARG A 167 -8.57 11.50 9.18
N ILE A 168 -7.59 11.45 8.29
CA ILE A 168 -7.45 10.38 7.29
C ILE A 168 -7.28 9.03 7.97
N ALA A 169 -6.38 8.93 8.96
CA ALA A 169 -6.15 7.69 9.69
C ALA A 169 -7.41 7.17 10.38
N THR A 170 -8.28 8.06 10.84
CA THR A 170 -9.54 7.70 11.53
C THR A 170 -10.73 7.54 10.58
N GLY A 171 -10.57 7.78 9.28
CA GLY A 171 -11.67 7.72 8.32
C GLY A 171 -12.69 8.85 8.49
N SER A 172 -12.29 9.97 9.06
CA SER A 172 -13.15 11.15 9.32
C SER A 172 -13.08 12.19 8.18
N VAL A 173 -12.76 11.75 6.96
CA VAL A 173 -12.68 12.60 5.74
C VAL A 173 -13.84 12.25 4.82
#